data_7d74b282e47f81aae11faf2221ba1527
#
_entry.id   7d74b282e47f81aae11faf2221ba1527
#
_cell.length_a   1.000
_cell.length_b   1.000
_cell.length_c   1.000
_cell.angle_alpha   90.00
_cell.angle_beta   90.00
_cell.angle_gamma   90.00
#
_symmetry.space_group_name_H-M   'P 1'
#
loop_
_entity.id
_entity.type
_entity.pdbx_description
1 polymer ?
#
loop_
_entity_poly.entity_id
_entity_poly.type
_entity_poly.pdbx_seq_one_letter_code
_entity_poly.pdbx_strand_id
1 'polypeptide(L)'
;MKLQKITIFSMVVGLSLSGCASFSSDGGIGDVRKSTEQRIKQEVVWSKTAQEQKQSADRVNALLNNSLDVDDAVQIALLNNKGLQASLYDLGISEADVVQAGRLPNPKFSMLYARNNGDYKIEQALTFNIFSLLTMPTVLAIERKNFEKTKQKVALDVLKLAYQTRIAYFNAVAARQHVHYSQQVKESAQASAELAKRMVKAGNWSTLEQAQEQRYYAQAVQEAIESSQQQISKLEILSRLLGVAPDMIKLQDRLPVLPESTAELKTIE
;
A
#
# COMPACT_ATOMS: atom_id res chain seq x y z
N MET A 1 -41.88 -47.44 -18.80
CA MET A 1 -41.98 -45.94 -19.02
C MET A 1 -41.83 -45.10 -17.77
N LYS A 2 -42.24 -45.50 -16.55
CA LYS A 2 -42.05 -44.67 -15.32
C LYS A 2 -40.59 -44.64 -14.81
N LEU A 3 -39.85 -45.75 -14.88
CA LEU A 3 -38.43 -45.79 -14.44
C LEU A 3 -37.53 -44.91 -15.31
N GLN A 4 -37.75 -44.87 -16.62
CA GLN A 4 -36.92 -44.06 -17.56
C GLN A 4 -37.12 -42.55 -17.34
N LYS A 5 -38.29 -42.11 -16.91
CA LYS A 5 -38.54 -40.69 -16.56
C LYS A 5 -37.87 -40.30 -15.24
N ILE A 6 -37.76 -41.19 -14.28
CA ILE A 6 -37.10 -40.97 -13.00
C ILE A 6 -35.59 -40.88 -13.19
N THR A 7 -34.98 -41.73 -14.05
CA THR A 7 -33.52 -41.66 -14.36
C THR A 7 -33.16 -40.42 -15.13
N ILE A 8 -33.99 -39.96 -16.07
CA ILE A 8 -33.71 -38.69 -16.82
C ILE A 8 -33.87 -37.50 -15.87
N PHE A 9 -34.86 -37.47 -15.00
CA PHE A 9 -35.03 -36.39 -14.02
C PHE A 9 -33.87 -36.36 -13.00
N SER A 10 -33.40 -37.51 -12.52
CA SER A 10 -32.24 -37.62 -11.63
C SER A 10 -30.94 -37.18 -12.30
N MET A 11 -30.76 -37.45 -13.61
CA MET A 11 -29.59 -37.04 -14.38
C MET A 11 -29.58 -35.53 -14.67
N VAL A 12 -30.74 -34.92 -14.92
CA VAL A 12 -30.87 -33.45 -15.14
C VAL A 12 -30.63 -32.68 -13.83
N VAL A 13 -31.09 -33.19 -12.68
CA VAL A 13 -30.81 -32.59 -11.35
C VAL A 13 -29.32 -32.70 -11.01
N GLY A 14 -28.64 -33.80 -11.39
CA GLY A 14 -27.20 -33.96 -11.16
C GLY A 14 -26.33 -33.00 -11.96
N LEU A 15 -26.71 -32.65 -13.20
CA LEU A 15 -25.97 -31.72 -14.04
C LEU A 15 -26.12 -30.23 -13.63
N SER A 16 -27.20 -29.89 -12.95
CA SER A 16 -27.43 -28.49 -12.51
C SER A 16 -26.66 -28.11 -11.25
N LEU A 17 -25.99 -29.02 -10.55
CA LEU A 17 -25.17 -28.71 -9.37
C LEU A 17 -23.74 -28.33 -9.67
N SER A 18 -23.26 -28.43 -10.92
CA SER A 18 -21.88 -28.11 -11.30
C SER A 18 -21.62 -26.63 -11.62
N GLY A 19 -22.61 -25.76 -11.46
CA GLY A 19 -22.52 -24.31 -11.73
C GLY A 19 -22.19 -23.46 -10.52
N CYS A 20 -21.53 -24.00 -9.48
CA CYS A 20 -21.10 -23.18 -8.34
C CYS A 20 -20.03 -22.18 -8.78
N ALA A 21 -20.30 -20.88 -8.67
CA ALA A 21 -19.28 -19.86 -8.74
C ALA A 21 -18.22 -20.15 -7.67
N SER A 22 -16.98 -20.31 -8.09
CA SER A 22 -15.84 -20.63 -7.20
C SER A 22 -14.89 -19.43 -7.16
N PHE A 23 -14.16 -19.32 -6.06
CA PHE A 23 -13.06 -18.37 -5.95
C PHE A 23 -11.96 -18.68 -6.96
N SER A 24 -11.32 -17.64 -7.49
CA SER A 24 -10.10 -17.79 -8.26
C SER A 24 -8.95 -18.24 -7.34
N SER A 25 -7.95 -18.90 -7.90
CA SER A 25 -6.81 -19.42 -7.12
C SER A 25 -5.96 -18.30 -6.53
N ASP A 26 -5.95 -17.13 -7.17
CA ASP A 26 -5.10 -15.99 -6.81
C ASP A 26 -5.86 -14.80 -6.18
N GLY A 27 -7.19 -14.79 -6.22
CA GLY A 27 -8.00 -13.68 -5.71
C GLY A 27 -7.89 -12.40 -6.56
N GLY A 28 -7.51 -12.53 -7.84
CA GLY A 28 -7.36 -11.40 -8.77
C GLY A 28 -6.07 -10.60 -8.63
N ILE A 29 -5.12 -11.04 -7.76
CA ILE A 29 -3.83 -10.33 -7.62
C ILE A 29 -2.95 -10.47 -8.87
N GLY A 30 -3.11 -11.52 -9.66
CA GLY A 30 -2.35 -11.72 -10.90
C GLY A 30 -2.55 -10.58 -11.89
N ASP A 31 -3.77 -10.08 -12.04
CA ASP A 31 -4.08 -8.93 -12.90
C ASP A 31 -3.44 -7.63 -12.37
N VAL A 32 -3.46 -7.44 -11.03
CA VAL A 32 -2.79 -6.30 -10.38
C VAL A 32 -1.29 -6.36 -10.61
N ARG A 33 -0.65 -7.51 -10.40
CA ARG A 33 0.78 -7.71 -10.66
C ARG A 33 1.13 -7.40 -12.11
N LYS A 34 0.41 -8.00 -13.06
CA LYS A 34 0.64 -7.79 -14.49
C LYS A 34 0.59 -6.31 -14.89
N SER A 35 -0.30 -5.54 -14.29
CA SER A 35 -0.46 -4.11 -14.61
C SER A 35 0.54 -3.19 -13.91
N THR A 36 1.16 -3.63 -12.79
CA THR A 36 2.00 -2.80 -11.95
C THR A 36 3.49 -3.17 -11.99
N GLU A 37 3.84 -4.46 -11.90
CA GLU A 37 5.23 -4.92 -11.77
C GLU A 37 6.13 -4.51 -12.94
N GLN A 38 5.60 -4.49 -14.16
CA GLN A 38 6.36 -4.00 -15.34
C GLN A 38 6.74 -2.52 -15.22
N ARG A 39 5.91 -1.70 -14.55
CA ARG A 39 6.10 -0.26 -14.40
C ARG A 39 7.01 0.11 -13.25
N ILE A 40 6.89 -0.60 -12.13
CA ILE A 40 7.65 -0.29 -10.91
C ILE A 40 8.87 -1.19 -10.74
N LYS A 41 8.98 -2.30 -11.47
CA LYS A 41 10.03 -3.33 -11.40
C LYS A 41 10.20 -3.92 -9.98
N GLN A 42 9.11 -3.97 -9.22
CA GLN A 42 9.05 -4.47 -7.86
C GLN A 42 7.90 -5.46 -7.70
N GLU A 43 8.07 -6.42 -6.81
CA GLU A 43 7.10 -7.47 -6.57
C GLU A 43 5.97 -7.01 -5.64
N VAL A 44 4.72 -7.26 -6.04
CA VAL A 44 3.54 -7.01 -5.22
C VAL A 44 3.13 -8.31 -4.52
N VAL A 45 3.15 -8.31 -3.18
CA VAL A 45 2.83 -9.50 -2.38
C VAL A 45 1.59 -9.24 -1.53
N TRP A 46 0.61 -10.14 -1.63
CA TRP A 46 -0.54 -10.18 -0.76
C TRP A 46 -0.35 -11.31 0.26
N SER A 47 -0.02 -10.95 1.48
CA SER A 47 0.25 -11.91 2.56
C SER A 47 -1.05 -12.28 3.27
N LYS A 48 -1.68 -13.38 2.83
CA LYS A 48 -2.97 -13.88 3.35
C LYS A 48 -2.81 -14.73 4.61
N THR A 49 -1.71 -15.45 4.74
CA THR A 49 -1.45 -16.38 5.83
C THR A 49 -0.38 -15.86 6.79
N ALA A 50 -0.37 -16.37 8.02
CA ALA A 50 0.67 -16.03 9.01
C ALA A 50 2.08 -16.41 8.52
N GLN A 51 2.21 -17.49 7.74
CA GLN A 51 3.48 -17.90 7.16
C GLN A 51 3.97 -16.92 6.10
N GLU A 52 3.09 -16.48 5.19
CA GLU A 52 3.43 -15.46 4.17
C GLU A 52 3.77 -14.10 4.82
N GLN A 53 3.04 -13.72 5.88
CA GLN A 53 3.34 -12.50 6.65
C GLN A 53 4.73 -12.59 7.28
N LYS A 54 5.11 -13.74 7.83
CA LYS A 54 6.45 -13.97 8.37
C LYS A 54 7.51 -13.89 7.27
N GLN A 55 7.29 -14.51 6.12
CA GLN A 55 8.22 -14.43 4.98
C GLN A 55 8.40 -12.98 4.49
N SER A 56 7.30 -12.21 4.40
CA SER A 56 7.37 -10.78 4.06
C SER A 56 8.16 -10.00 5.09
N ALA A 57 7.94 -10.25 6.39
CA ALA A 57 8.69 -9.60 7.47
C ALA A 57 10.19 -9.96 7.44
N ASP A 58 10.55 -11.22 7.19
CA ASP A 58 11.93 -11.67 7.07
C ASP A 58 12.64 -10.99 5.87
N ARG A 59 11.94 -10.82 4.73
CA ARG A 59 12.46 -10.07 3.57
C ARG A 59 12.66 -8.59 3.88
N VAL A 60 11.71 -7.95 4.57
CA VAL A 60 11.83 -6.55 5.02
C VAL A 60 13.04 -6.38 5.93
N ASN A 61 13.22 -7.27 6.92
CA ASN A 61 14.37 -7.25 7.83
C ASN A 61 15.70 -7.43 7.07
N ALA A 62 15.74 -8.32 6.08
CA ALA A 62 16.93 -8.52 5.26
C ALA A 62 17.31 -7.25 4.46
N LEU A 63 16.35 -6.53 3.90
CA LEU A 63 16.58 -5.27 3.20
C LEU A 63 17.04 -4.16 4.16
N LEU A 64 16.47 -4.07 5.36
CA LEU A 64 16.83 -3.07 6.38
C LEU A 64 18.23 -3.25 6.97
N ASN A 65 18.87 -4.42 6.83
CA ASN A 65 20.22 -4.64 7.32
C ASN A 65 21.28 -3.81 6.59
N ASN A 66 21.01 -3.43 5.34
CA ASN A 66 21.90 -2.66 4.49
C ASN A 66 21.47 -1.19 4.39
N SER A 67 22.32 -0.36 3.78
CA SER A 67 21.92 0.98 3.35
C SER A 67 20.92 0.85 2.22
N LEU A 68 19.71 1.39 2.42
CA LEU A 68 18.62 1.31 1.46
C LEU A 68 18.90 2.18 0.25
N ASP A 69 18.63 1.63 -0.92
CA ASP A 69 18.41 2.41 -2.12
C ASP A 69 16.91 2.72 -2.34
N VAL A 70 16.58 3.41 -3.40
CA VAL A 70 15.20 3.81 -3.70
C VAL A 70 14.31 2.60 -4.02
N ASP A 71 14.87 1.59 -4.65
CA ASP A 71 14.12 0.40 -5.06
C ASP A 71 13.90 -0.55 -3.87
N ASP A 72 14.87 -0.66 -2.97
CA ASP A 72 14.72 -1.32 -1.67
C ASP A 72 13.61 -0.68 -0.84
N ALA A 73 13.60 0.66 -0.76
CA ALA A 73 12.56 1.39 -0.04
C ALA A 73 11.16 1.12 -0.62
N VAL A 74 11.02 1.13 -1.94
CA VAL A 74 9.75 0.79 -2.61
C VAL A 74 9.35 -0.64 -2.32
N GLN A 75 10.28 -1.60 -2.39
CA GLN A 75 9.99 -3.01 -2.11
C GLN A 75 9.53 -3.20 -0.65
N ILE A 76 10.18 -2.56 0.31
CA ILE A 76 9.77 -2.59 1.73
C ILE A 76 8.34 -2.03 1.88
N ALA A 77 8.04 -0.89 1.27
CA ALA A 77 6.71 -0.30 1.33
C ALA A 77 5.64 -1.26 0.78
N LEU A 78 5.89 -1.89 -0.37
CA LEU A 78 4.95 -2.84 -0.98
C LEU A 78 4.73 -4.09 -0.12
N LEU A 79 5.75 -4.55 0.60
CA LEU A 79 5.67 -5.72 1.47
C LEU A 79 4.98 -5.42 2.82
N ASN A 80 5.22 -4.23 3.39
CA ASN A 80 4.93 -3.96 4.80
C ASN A 80 3.89 -2.86 5.05
N ASN A 81 3.53 -2.03 4.04
CA ASN A 81 2.55 -0.96 4.23
C ASN A 81 1.16 -1.55 4.53
N LYS A 82 0.65 -1.25 5.74
CA LYS A 82 -0.64 -1.80 6.20
C LYS A 82 -1.83 -1.28 5.41
N GLY A 83 -1.76 -0.04 4.90
CA GLY A 83 -2.80 0.53 4.04
C GLY A 83 -2.90 -0.23 2.72
N LEU A 84 -1.77 -0.55 2.09
CA LEU A 84 -1.76 -1.38 0.88
C LEU A 84 -2.27 -2.79 1.15
N GLN A 85 -1.84 -3.43 2.25
CA GLN A 85 -2.34 -4.75 2.61
C GLN A 85 -3.86 -4.73 2.81
N ALA A 86 -4.42 -3.68 3.42
CA ALA A 86 -5.87 -3.51 3.54
C ALA A 86 -6.55 -3.38 2.16
N SER A 87 -6.00 -2.57 1.23
CA SER A 87 -6.53 -2.47 -0.14
C SER A 87 -6.46 -3.80 -0.89
N LEU A 88 -5.45 -4.64 -0.64
CA LEU A 88 -5.38 -5.99 -1.21
C LEU A 88 -6.50 -6.91 -0.69
N TYR A 89 -6.94 -6.75 0.55
CA TYR A 89 -8.10 -7.50 1.07
C TYR A 89 -9.41 -7.08 0.39
N ASP A 90 -9.53 -5.86 -0.14
CA ASP A 90 -10.70 -5.44 -0.94
C ASP A 90 -10.92 -6.35 -2.16
N LEU A 91 -9.85 -6.93 -2.73
CA LEU A 91 -9.95 -7.92 -3.82
C LEU A 91 -10.74 -9.16 -3.36
N GLY A 92 -10.36 -9.72 -2.21
CA GLY A 92 -11.03 -10.91 -1.68
C GLY A 92 -12.49 -10.64 -1.32
N ILE A 93 -12.81 -9.46 -0.79
CA ILE A 93 -14.18 -9.04 -0.47
C ILE A 93 -14.99 -8.94 -1.76
N SER A 94 -14.48 -8.21 -2.76
CA SER A 94 -15.19 -8.02 -4.02
C SER A 94 -15.32 -9.31 -4.83
N GLU A 95 -14.36 -10.24 -4.74
CA GLU A 95 -14.49 -11.58 -5.31
C GLU A 95 -15.56 -12.40 -4.59
N ALA A 96 -15.65 -12.29 -3.26
CA ALA A 96 -16.70 -12.96 -2.48
C ALA A 96 -18.11 -12.51 -2.89
N ASP A 97 -18.27 -11.21 -3.20
CA ASP A 97 -19.53 -10.66 -3.73
C ASP A 97 -19.89 -11.28 -5.09
N VAL A 98 -18.90 -11.45 -5.99
CA VAL A 98 -19.10 -12.16 -7.27
C VAL A 98 -19.53 -13.60 -7.04
N VAL A 99 -18.84 -14.32 -6.15
CA VAL A 99 -19.18 -15.72 -5.81
C VAL A 99 -20.57 -15.81 -5.20
N GLN A 100 -20.90 -14.89 -4.30
CA GLN A 100 -22.22 -14.86 -3.67
C GLN A 100 -23.33 -14.54 -4.69
N ALA A 101 -23.12 -13.58 -5.58
CA ALA A 101 -24.06 -13.24 -6.65
C ALA A 101 -24.29 -14.40 -7.64
N GLY A 102 -23.27 -15.26 -7.81
CA GLY A 102 -23.35 -16.46 -8.66
C GLY A 102 -23.95 -17.70 -7.98
N ARG A 103 -24.34 -17.62 -6.70
CA ARG A 103 -24.96 -18.74 -6.00
C ARG A 103 -26.47 -18.69 -6.09
N LEU A 104 -27.08 -19.87 -6.19
CA LEU A 104 -28.53 -20.00 -6.13
C LEU A 104 -29.05 -19.52 -4.77
N PRO A 105 -30.15 -18.76 -4.73
CA PRO A 105 -30.79 -18.38 -3.49
C PRO A 105 -31.19 -19.62 -2.68
N ASN A 106 -30.87 -19.64 -1.40
CA ASN A 106 -31.17 -20.79 -0.53
C ASN A 106 -32.68 -21.01 -0.41
N PRO A 107 -33.18 -22.22 -0.69
CA PRO A 107 -34.55 -22.57 -0.38
C PRO A 107 -34.77 -22.56 1.15
N LYS A 108 -35.90 -22.01 1.58
CA LYS A 108 -36.28 -22.04 3.00
C LYS A 108 -37.32 -23.13 3.19
N PHE A 109 -37.03 -24.10 4.04
CA PHE A 109 -37.98 -25.07 4.54
C PHE A 109 -38.35 -24.67 5.96
N SER A 110 -39.67 -24.55 6.22
CA SER A 110 -40.21 -24.30 7.55
C SER A 110 -41.20 -25.38 7.91
N MET A 111 -41.17 -25.81 9.16
CA MET A 111 -42.12 -26.76 9.73
C MET A 111 -42.64 -26.14 11.03
N LEU A 112 -43.97 -25.91 11.08
CA LEU A 112 -44.63 -25.42 12.25
C LEU A 112 -45.46 -26.59 12.84
N TYR A 113 -45.23 -26.86 14.11
CA TYR A 113 -46.06 -27.77 14.91
C TYR A 113 -46.78 -26.94 15.97
N ALA A 114 -48.10 -26.87 15.87
CA ALA A 114 -48.95 -26.23 16.87
C ALA A 114 -49.92 -27.20 17.47
N ARG A 115 -50.10 -27.16 18.78
CA ARG A 115 -51.07 -27.96 19.54
C ARG A 115 -51.99 -27.01 20.31
N ASN A 116 -53.29 -27.21 20.14
CA ASN A 116 -54.31 -26.47 20.85
C ASN A 116 -55.46 -27.41 21.25
N ASN A 117 -55.76 -27.49 22.55
CA ASN A 117 -56.90 -28.22 23.13
C ASN A 117 -57.08 -29.67 22.66
N GLY A 118 -55.98 -30.38 22.39
CA GLY A 118 -56.04 -31.77 21.93
C GLY A 118 -55.83 -31.92 20.41
N ASP A 119 -56.11 -30.91 19.65
CA ASP A 119 -55.85 -30.89 18.22
C ASP A 119 -54.38 -30.48 17.93
N TYR A 120 -53.80 -31.08 16.89
CA TYR A 120 -52.49 -30.71 16.41
C TYR A 120 -52.54 -30.28 14.96
N LYS A 121 -51.71 -29.25 14.63
CA LYS A 121 -51.54 -28.72 13.28
C LYS A 121 -50.08 -28.80 12.90
N ILE A 122 -49.80 -29.43 11.78
CA ILE A 122 -48.47 -29.48 11.19
C ILE A 122 -48.55 -28.71 9.88
N GLU A 123 -47.78 -27.61 9.79
CA GLU A 123 -47.62 -26.85 8.55
C GLU A 123 -46.19 -27.03 8.04
N GLN A 124 -46.08 -27.42 6.80
CA GLN A 124 -44.79 -27.50 6.08
C GLN A 124 -44.80 -26.51 4.92
N ALA A 125 -43.83 -25.65 4.86
CA ALA A 125 -43.72 -24.71 3.77
C ALA A 125 -42.31 -24.76 3.17
N LEU A 126 -42.21 -24.80 1.85
CA LEU A 126 -41.01 -24.68 1.06
C LEU A 126 -41.10 -23.40 0.24
N THR A 127 -40.22 -22.44 0.55
CA THR A 127 -40.25 -21.10 -0.08
C THR A 127 -39.01 -20.91 -0.95
N PHE A 128 -39.23 -20.55 -2.22
CA PHE A 128 -38.21 -20.19 -3.19
C PHE A 128 -38.38 -18.73 -3.60
N ASN A 129 -37.24 -18.00 -3.73
CA ASN A 129 -37.26 -16.66 -4.26
C ASN A 129 -37.01 -16.70 -5.77
N ILE A 130 -38.12 -16.80 -6.55
CA ILE A 130 -38.06 -16.87 -8.02
C ILE A 130 -37.54 -15.56 -8.62
N PHE A 131 -37.86 -14.41 -8.01
CA PHE A 131 -37.40 -13.10 -8.50
C PHE A 131 -35.89 -12.99 -8.41
N SER A 132 -35.29 -13.42 -7.31
CA SER A 132 -33.81 -13.47 -7.15
C SER A 132 -33.16 -14.39 -8.20
N LEU A 133 -33.82 -15.48 -8.57
CA LEU A 133 -33.30 -16.37 -9.61
C LEU A 133 -33.30 -15.71 -11.00
N LEU A 134 -34.36 -14.97 -11.33
CA LEU A 134 -34.47 -14.25 -12.60
C LEU A 134 -33.48 -13.08 -12.72
N THR A 135 -33.20 -12.39 -11.60
CA THR A 135 -32.28 -11.25 -11.58
C THR A 135 -30.81 -11.64 -11.41
N MET A 136 -30.53 -12.86 -11.00
CA MET A 136 -29.19 -13.39 -10.71
C MET A 136 -28.15 -13.12 -11.83
N PRO A 137 -28.43 -13.34 -13.14
CA PRO A 137 -27.43 -13.08 -14.18
C PRO A 137 -27.04 -11.62 -14.27
N THR A 138 -27.98 -10.70 -14.06
CA THR A 138 -27.74 -9.26 -14.06
C THR A 138 -26.91 -8.83 -12.86
N VAL A 139 -27.26 -9.32 -11.66
CA VAL A 139 -26.51 -9.04 -10.43
C VAL A 139 -25.08 -9.57 -10.56
N LEU A 140 -24.90 -10.81 -11.04
CA LEU A 140 -23.58 -11.39 -11.28
C LEU A 140 -22.75 -10.56 -12.27
N ALA A 141 -23.35 -10.05 -13.34
CA ALA A 141 -22.67 -9.20 -14.31
C ALA A 141 -22.22 -7.86 -13.69
N ILE A 142 -23.02 -7.30 -12.79
CA ILE A 142 -22.66 -6.07 -12.05
C ILE A 142 -21.49 -6.36 -11.11
N GLU A 143 -21.56 -7.43 -10.31
CA GLU A 143 -20.49 -7.75 -9.34
C GLU A 143 -19.18 -8.11 -10.03
N ARG A 144 -19.21 -8.75 -11.20
CA ARG A 144 -18.00 -8.94 -12.01
C ARG A 144 -17.36 -7.60 -12.43
N LYS A 145 -18.18 -6.62 -12.85
CA LYS A 145 -17.66 -5.27 -13.17
C LYS A 145 -17.12 -4.54 -11.94
N ASN A 146 -17.76 -4.70 -10.79
CA ASN A 146 -17.27 -4.16 -9.52
C ASN A 146 -15.91 -4.77 -9.16
N PHE A 147 -15.73 -6.07 -9.35
CA PHE A 147 -14.45 -6.74 -9.12
C PHE A 147 -13.36 -6.24 -10.06
N GLU A 148 -13.64 -6.07 -11.37
CA GLU A 148 -12.70 -5.46 -12.30
C GLU A 148 -12.31 -4.03 -11.89
N LYS A 149 -13.26 -3.22 -11.44
CA LYS A 149 -13.01 -1.89 -10.90
C LYS A 149 -12.14 -1.93 -9.64
N THR A 150 -12.37 -2.88 -8.74
CA THR A 150 -11.56 -3.08 -7.54
C THR A 150 -10.12 -3.45 -7.89
N LYS A 151 -9.90 -4.33 -8.86
CA LYS A 151 -8.55 -4.66 -9.35
C LYS A 151 -7.81 -3.42 -9.88
N GLN A 152 -8.49 -2.57 -10.65
CA GLN A 152 -7.90 -1.32 -11.16
C GLN A 152 -7.59 -0.34 -10.02
N LYS A 153 -8.49 -0.19 -9.04
CA LYS A 153 -8.26 0.65 -7.85
C LYS A 153 -7.02 0.18 -7.09
N VAL A 154 -6.92 -1.12 -6.81
CA VAL A 154 -5.77 -1.69 -6.09
C VAL A 154 -4.47 -1.50 -6.88
N ALA A 155 -4.50 -1.67 -8.21
CA ALA A 155 -3.33 -1.39 -9.04
C ALA A 155 -2.89 0.08 -8.94
N LEU A 156 -3.83 1.02 -8.92
CA LEU A 156 -3.53 2.44 -8.71
C LEU A 156 -2.96 2.71 -7.31
N ASP A 157 -3.47 2.04 -6.26
CA ASP A 157 -2.95 2.17 -4.89
C ASP A 157 -1.50 1.68 -4.80
N VAL A 158 -1.16 0.57 -5.48
CA VAL A 158 0.22 0.06 -5.61
C VAL A 158 1.13 1.10 -6.27
N LEU A 159 0.72 1.63 -7.43
CA LEU A 159 1.52 2.62 -8.18
C LEU A 159 1.69 3.92 -7.38
N LYS A 160 0.63 4.37 -6.71
CA LYS A 160 0.65 5.55 -5.86
C LYS A 160 1.60 5.39 -4.68
N LEU A 161 1.56 4.25 -3.99
CA LEU A 161 2.46 3.96 -2.89
C LEU A 161 3.92 3.95 -3.36
N ALA A 162 4.22 3.27 -4.46
CA ALA A 162 5.56 3.22 -5.03
C ALA A 162 6.08 4.63 -5.38
N TYR A 163 5.26 5.46 -6.03
CA TYR A 163 5.60 6.84 -6.36
C TYR A 163 5.83 7.71 -5.11
N GLN A 164 4.92 7.65 -4.14
CA GLN A 164 5.05 8.39 -2.89
C GLN A 164 6.31 7.98 -2.11
N THR A 165 6.63 6.69 -2.09
CA THR A 165 7.82 6.18 -1.42
C THR A 165 9.10 6.67 -2.10
N ARG A 166 9.15 6.70 -3.44
CA ARG A 166 10.29 7.26 -4.19
C ARG A 166 10.53 8.73 -3.84
N ILE A 167 9.48 9.54 -3.85
CA ILE A 167 9.56 10.96 -3.47
C ILE A 167 10.03 11.10 -2.02
N ALA A 168 9.43 10.36 -1.09
CA ALA A 168 9.78 10.44 0.32
C ALA A 168 11.23 10.00 0.57
N TYR A 169 11.71 8.97 -0.13
CA TYR A 169 13.10 8.52 -0.06
C TYR A 169 14.08 9.62 -0.51
N PHE A 170 13.89 10.19 -1.69
CA PHE A 170 14.77 11.26 -2.18
C PHE A 170 14.73 12.49 -1.28
N ASN A 171 13.56 12.85 -0.75
CA ASN A 171 13.43 13.95 0.19
C ASN A 171 14.18 13.67 1.51
N ALA A 172 14.15 12.44 2.01
CA ALA A 172 14.85 12.05 3.23
C ALA A 172 16.38 12.07 3.05
N VAL A 173 16.89 11.57 1.91
CA VAL A 173 18.31 11.63 1.57
C VAL A 173 18.76 13.08 1.39
N ALA A 174 17.99 13.91 0.66
CA ALA A 174 18.29 15.33 0.46
C ALA A 174 18.34 16.10 1.79
N ALA A 175 17.36 15.84 2.68
CA ALA A 175 17.35 16.48 3.99
C ALA A 175 18.56 16.08 4.86
N ARG A 176 19.00 14.81 4.78
CA ARG A 176 20.22 14.33 5.44
C ARG A 176 21.46 15.05 4.90
N GLN A 177 21.58 15.18 3.59
CA GLN A 177 22.69 15.95 2.98
C GLN A 177 22.67 17.43 3.43
N HIS A 178 21.47 18.01 3.51
CA HIS A 178 21.32 19.41 3.94
C HIS A 178 21.77 19.63 5.38
N VAL A 179 21.51 18.70 6.29
CA VAL A 179 22.03 18.75 7.66
C VAL A 179 23.56 18.75 7.67
N HIS A 180 24.20 17.87 6.89
CA HIS A 180 25.66 17.86 6.81
C HIS A 180 26.22 19.19 6.28
N TYR A 181 25.60 19.75 5.25
CA TYR A 181 26.01 21.04 4.70
C TYR A 181 25.82 22.18 5.71
N SER A 182 24.65 22.30 6.32
CA SER A 182 24.35 23.38 7.29
C SER A 182 25.25 23.30 8.53
N GLN A 183 25.62 22.11 8.96
CA GLN A 183 26.58 21.91 10.04
C GLN A 183 27.97 22.42 9.67
N GLN A 184 28.48 22.14 8.45
CA GLN A 184 29.76 22.65 7.97
C GLN A 184 29.75 24.19 7.85
N VAL A 185 28.63 24.76 7.37
CA VAL A 185 28.47 26.23 7.31
C VAL A 185 28.48 26.82 8.71
N LYS A 186 27.79 26.22 9.68
CA LYS A 186 27.80 26.66 11.08
C LYS A 186 29.21 26.63 11.68
N GLU A 187 29.97 25.56 11.47
CA GLU A 187 31.34 25.44 11.96
C GLU A 187 32.26 26.50 11.34
N SER A 188 32.15 26.76 10.03
CA SER A 188 32.90 27.80 9.35
C SER A 188 32.53 29.21 9.84
N ALA A 189 31.23 29.48 10.03
CA ALA A 189 30.74 30.74 10.55
C ALA A 189 31.20 31.00 12.01
N GLN A 190 31.24 29.93 12.83
CA GLN A 190 31.77 30.00 14.20
C GLN A 190 33.25 30.39 14.20
N ALA A 191 34.06 29.76 13.36
CA ALA A 191 35.49 30.08 13.23
C ALA A 191 35.70 31.54 12.77
N SER A 192 34.88 32.01 11.82
CA SER A 192 34.90 33.39 11.34
C SER A 192 34.56 34.39 12.47
N ALA A 193 33.49 34.14 13.21
CA ALA A 193 33.10 35.00 14.33
C ALA A 193 34.15 35.05 15.46
N GLU A 194 34.82 33.93 15.74
CA GLU A 194 35.95 33.90 16.71
C GLU A 194 37.16 34.67 16.20
N LEU A 195 37.50 34.56 14.92
CA LEU A 195 38.56 35.34 14.30
C LEU A 195 38.25 36.82 14.36
N ALA A 196 37.04 37.25 13.97
CA ALA A 196 36.58 38.63 14.08
C ALA A 196 36.76 39.20 15.48
N LYS A 197 36.43 38.47 16.50
CA LYS A 197 36.62 38.86 17.92
C LYS A 197 38.10 39.08 18.26
N ARG A 198 39.00 38.26 17.72
CA ARG A 198 40.47 38.41 17.92
C ARG A 198 40.98 39.59 17.15
N MET A 199 40.52 39.85 15.92
CA MET A 199 40.92 40.99 15.07
C MET A 199 40.53 42.32 15.67
N VAL A 200 39.35 42.46 16.27
CA VAL A 200 38.91 43.65 17.01
C VAL A 200 39.78 43.87 18.25
N LYS A 201 40.11 42.83 19.00
CA LYS A 201 41.03 42.96 20.16
C LYS A 201 42.43 43.41 19.76
N ALA A 202 42.89 43.03 18.55
CA ALA A 202 44.15 43.46 18.00
C ALA A 202 44.10 44.86 17.36
N GLY A 203 42.95 45.51 17.31
CA GLY A 203 42.76 46.82 16.68
C GLY A 203 42.68 46.81 15.16
N ASN A 204 42.62 45.64 14.52
CA ASN A 204 42.64 45.49 13.06
C ASN A 204 41.22 45.49 12.43
N TRP A 205 40.17 45.32 13.26
CA TRP A 205 38.78 45.32 12.79
C TRP A 205 37.92 46.22 13.67
N SER A 206 36.83 46.70 13.11
CA SER A 206 35.80 47.44 13.84
C SER A 206 34.82 46.54 14.58
N THR A 207 34.17 47.11 15.59
CA THR A 207 33.05 46.41 16.29
C THR A 207 31.86 46.11 15.36
N LEU A 208 31.67 46.89 14.28
CA LEU A 208 30.64 46.65 13.27
C LEU A 208 30.92 45.38 12.49
N GLU A 209 32.15 45.18 12.03
CA GLU A 209 32.57 43.96 11.31
C GLU A 209 32.43 42.74 12.18
N GLN A 210 32.83 42.83 13.46
CA GLN A 210 32.59 41.75 14.43
C GLN A 210 31.08 41.44 14.59
N ALA A 211 30.24 42.46 14.69
CA ALA A 211 28.79 42.27 14.84
C ALA A 211 28.17 41.62 13.58
N GLN A 212 28.68 41.88 12.38
CA GLN A 212 28.27 41.24 11.14
C GLN A 212 28.58 39.74 11.15
N GLU A 213 29.79 39.36 11.54
CA GLU A 213 30.19 37.95 11.65
C GLU A 213 29.40 37.21 12.74
N GLN A 214 29.13 37.86 13.85
CA GLN A 214 28.28 37.30 14.92
C GLN A 214 26.85 37.05 14.42
N ARG A 215 26.30 37.97 13.63
CA ARG A 215 24.98 37.79 13.01
C ARG A 215 24.96 36.62 12.03
N TYR A 216 25.99 36.51 11.19
CA TYR A 216 26.13 35.40 10.25
C TYR A 216 26.20 34.05 10.96
N TYR A 217 27.01 33.97 12.03
CA TYR A 217 27.05 32.76 12.86
C TYR A 217 25.68 32.43 13.48
N ALA A 218 24.94 33.40 14.03
CA ALA A 218 23.62 33.18 14.56
C ALA A 218 22.65 32.66 13.52
N GLN A 219 22.69 33.18 12.30
CA GLN A 219 21.89 32.66 11.17
C GLN A 219 22.27 31.22 10.79
N ALA A 220 23.56 30.90 10.76
CA ALA A 220 24.03 29.54 10.47
C ALA A 220 23.61 28.52 11.54
N VAL A 221 23.58 28.95 12.83
CA VAL A 221 23.06 28.12 13.92
C VAL A 221 21.58 27.84 13.73
N GLN A 222 20.79 28.86 13.40
CA GLN A 222 19.36 28.70 13.14
C GLN A 222 19.11 27.73 11.96
N GLU A 223 19.81 27.90 10.85
CA GLU A 223 19.70 27.03 9.68
C GLU A 223 20.06 25.56 10.01
N ALA A 224 21.10 25.34 10.81
CA ALA A 224 21.47 24.00 11.26
C ALA A 224 20.39 23.33 12.12
N ILE A 225 19.67 24.07 12.94
CA ILE A 225 18.55 23.59 13.75
C ILE A 225 17.36 23.24 12.84
N GLU A 226 17.00 24.17 11.95
CA GLU A 226 15.87 24.00 11.03
C GLU A 226 16.09 22.80 10.09
N SER A 227 17.31 22.64 9.56
CA SER A 227 17.66 21.49 8.71
C SER A 227 17.53 20.16 9.46
N SER A 228 17.95 20.13 10.73
CA SER A 228 17.80 18.92 11.58
C SER A 228 16.33 18.58 11.83
N GLN A 229 15.48 19.57 12.06
CA GLN A 229 14.03 19.35 12.22
C GLN A 229 13.40 18.84 10.92
N GLN A 230 13.81 19.40 9.76
CA GLN A 230 13.36 18.95 8.46
C GLN A 230 13.77 17.50 8.18
N GLN A 231 15.00 17.11 8.52
CA GLN A 231 15.47 15.74 8.37
C GLN A 231 14.58 14.76 9.16
N ILE A 232 14.28 15.05 10.43
CA ILE A 232 13.38 14.22 11.26
C ILE A 232 12.02 14.10 10.60
N SER A 233 11.44 15.21 10.14
CA SER A 233 10.13 15.21 9.48
C SER A 233 10.11 14.38 8.19
N LYS A 234 11.14 14.50 7.33
CA LYS A 234 11.21 13.73 6.08
C LYS A 234 11.45 12.25 6.32
N LEU A 235 12.26 11.89 7.30
CA LEU A 235 12.48 10.52 7.71
C LEU A 235 11.21 9.88 8.28
N GLU A 236 10.43 10.63 9.06
CA GLU A 236 9.15 10.18 9.62
C GLU A 236 8.11 9.90 8.52
N ILE A 237 8.05 10.74 7.48
CA ILE A 237 7.17 10.51 6.33
C ILE A 237 7.56 9.19 5.62
N LEU A 238 8.86 8.97 5.38
CA LEU A 238 9.35 7.74 4.78
C LEU A 238 9.04 6.53 5.67
N SER A 239 9.34 6.61 6.96
CA SER A 239 9.06 5.59 7.97
C SER A 239 7.61 5.10 7.94
N ARG A 240 6.65 6.02 7.87
CA ARG A 240 5.21 5.69 7.77
C ARG A 240 4.85 4.98 6.47
N LEU A 241 5.46 5.37 5.35
CA LEU A 241 5.23 4.67 4.07
C LEU A 241 5.83 3.26 4.09
N LEU A 242 7.01 3.09 4.68
CA LEU A 242 7.66 1.79 4.83
C LEU A 242 6.99 0.91 5.90
N GLY A 243 6.27 1.52 6.86
CA GLY A 243 5.68 0.81 8.00
C GLY A 243 6.72 0.28 8.98
N VAL A 244 7.88 0.94 9.10
CA VAL A 244 8.99 0.58 9.99
C VAL A 244 9.41 1.77 10.86
N ALA A 245 10.06 1.53 11.99
CA ALA A 245 10.55 2.59 12.86
C ALA A 245 11.70 3.38 12.20
N PRO A 246 11.79 4.72 12.43
CA PRO A 246 12.78 5.58 11.78
C PRO A 246 14.23 5.17 12.03
N ASP A 247 14.53 4.64 13.19
CA ASP A 247 15.86 4.17 13.62
C ASP A 247 16.35 2.91 12.86
N MET A 248 15.43 2.16 12.26
CA MET A 248 15.76 1.02 11.42
C MET A 248 16.16 1.43 9.99
N ILE A 249 15.90 2.67 9.58
CA ILE A 249 16.12 3.14 8.21
C ILE A 249 17.54 3.66 8.05
N LYS A 250 18.35 2.93 7.30
CA LYS A 250 19.71 3.34 6.93
C LYS A 250 19.69 3.93 5.52
N LEU A 251 19.68 5.25 5.39
CA LEU A 251 19.70 5.93 4.10
C LEU A 251 21.12 5.98 3.52
N GLN A 252 21.21 6.13 2.19
CA GLN A 252 22.45 6.47 1.52
C GLN A 252 22.90 7.89 1.90
N ASP A 253 24.22 8.14 1.87
CA ASP A 253 24.78 9.43 2.28
C ASP A 253 24.52 10.53 1.28
N ARG A 254 24.33 10.20 0.01
CA ARG A 254 24.15 11.16 -1.08
C ARG A 254 23.05 10.72 -2.04
N LEU A 255 22.43 11.72 -2.65
CA LEU A 255 21.56 11.49 -3.80
C LEU A 255 22.36 10.86 -4.95
N PRO A 256 21.74 9.95 -5.73
CA PRO A 256 22.36 9.45 -6.94
C PRO A 256 22.60 10.58 -7.94
N VAL A 257 23.56 10.39 -8.83
CA VAL A 257 23.79 11.31 -9.95
C VAL A 257 22.50 11.36 -10.79
N LEU A 258 22.13 12.57 -11.22
CA LEU A 258 20.98 12.73 -12.10
C LEU A 258 21.19 11.88 -13.36
N PRO A 259 20.19 11.13 -13.83
CA PRO A 259 20.29 10.43 -15.09
C PRO A 259 20.51 11.45 -16.21
N GLU A 260 21.36 11.10 -17.17
CA GLU A 260 21.49 11.89 -18.37
C GLU A 260 20.12 12.06 -19.01
N SER A 261 19.79 13.29 -19.42
CA SER A 261 18.52 13.62 -20.07
C SER A 261 18.33 12.69 -21.27
N THR A 262 17.58 11.62 -21.10
CA THR A 262 17.12 10.84 -22.23
C THR A 262 16.10 11.68 -23.00
N ALA A 263 16.47 12.12 -24.19
CA ALA A 263 15.63 12.90 -25.11
C ALA A 263 14.46 12.07 -25.69
N GLU A 264 13.88 11.14 -24.92
CA GLU A 264 12.81 10.26 -25.31
C GLU A 264 11.57 10.40 -24.42
N LEU A 265 11.01 11.63 -24.41
CA LEU A 265 9.59 11.83 -24.15
C LEU A 265 8.78 11.73 -25.47
N LYS A 266 9.27 10.96 -26.43
CA LYS A 266 8.50 10.59 -27.63
C LYS A 266 7.94 9.21 -27.42
N THR A 267 6.67 9.14 -27.12
CA THR A 267 5.70 8.04 -27.18
C THR A 267 4.96 7.85 -25.86
N ILE A 268 4.16 8.84 -25.50
CA ILE A 268 2.92 8.60 -24.77
C ILE A 268 1.84 9.28 -25.63
N GLU A 269 1.46 8.63 -26.69
CA GLU A 269 0.16 8.74 -27.36
C GLU A 269 -0.59 7.42 -27.23
#